data_055c49af6831e1469b89320eeca7ead5
#
_entry.id   055c49af6831e1469b89320eeca7ead5
#
_cell.length_a   1.000
_cell.length_b   1.000
_cell.length_c   1.000
_cell.angle_alpha   90.00
_cell.angle_beta   90.00
_cell.angle_gamma   90.00
#
_symmetry.space_group_name_H-M   'P 1'
#
loop_
_entity.id
_entity.type
_entity.pdbx_description
1 polymer ?
#
loop_
_entity_poly.entity_id
_entity_poly.type
_entity_poly.pdbx_seq_one_letter_code
_entity_poly.pdbx_strand_id
1 'polypeptide(L)'
;AAPSRLMNMAEGLKKQGCKIDILSSLPNYPKGKIFDDYKGCISKHEQHFGINIFRYWVYATVSHNPIARAINMFSFAIMIWLFALKAKRIKQYDYVIIQTPTLVSAASAMTIFKKLYHKKCILNVSDIWPSTAVDMGVMKEGSKSHQFMTWLEKFLYNNSDAIFGQSQEILNHIKNYIPNTPQLLYRNLQTHHLHEAHTTKHQPLRLVFSGMLG
;
A
#
# COMPACT_ATOMS: atom_id res chain seq x y z
N ALA A 1 -5.51 9.83 -2.53
CA ALA A 1 -5.53 8.85 -3.63
C ALA A 1 -5.38 7.39 -3.16
N ALA A 2 -4.32 7.00 -2.42
CA ALA A 2 -4.12 5.61 -2.01
C ALA A 2 -5.24 5.04 -1.09
N PRO A 3 -5.74 5.75 -0.06
CA PRO A 3 -6.83 5.25 0.77
C PRO A 3 -8.11 4.97 -0.01
N SER A 4 -8.46 5.82 -0.98
CA SER A 4 -9.64 5.64 -1.82
C SER A 4 -9.53 4.39 -2.70
N ARG A 5 -8.34 4.12 -3.25
CA ARG A 5 -8.11 2.93 -4.09
C ARG A 5 -8.33 1.63 -3.32
N LEU A 6 -7.75 1.54 -2.13
CA LEU A 6 -7.91 0.35 -1.28
C LEU A 6 -9.35 0.16 -0.82
N MET A 7 -10.05 1.27 -0.54
CA MET A 7 -11.46 1.21 -0.18
C MET A 7 -12.32 0.74 -1.35
N ASN A 8 -12.10 1.27 -2.55
CA ASN A 8 -12.80 0.82 -3.76
C ASN A 8 -12.58 -0.67 -4.04
N MET A 9 -11.33 -1.16 -3.87
CA MET A 9 -11.03 -2.60 -3.97
C MET A 9 -11.81 -3.40 -2.93
N ALA A 10 -11.78 -2.96 -1.68
CA ALA A 10 -12.48 -3.65 -0.58
C ALA A 10 -13.99 -3.68 -0.80
N GLU A 11 -14.60 -2.57 -1.23
CA GLU A 11 -16.02 -2.51 -1.57
C GLU A 11 -16.37 -3.41 -2.76
N GLY A 12 -15.51 -3.42 -3.79
CA GLY A 12 -15.67 -4.31 -4.94
C GLY A 12 -15.67 -5.79 -4.55
N LEU A 13 -14.68 -6.20 -3.75
CA LEU A 13 -14.59 -7.57 -3.22
C LEU A 13 -15.77 -7.92 -2.31
N LYS A 14 -16.22 -6.98 -1.48
CA LYS A 14 -17.40 -7.16 -0.63
C LYS A 14 -18.67 -7.39 -1.46
N LYS A 15 -18.86 -6.65 -2.55
CA LYS A 15 -19.99 -6.86 -3.49
C LYS A 15 -19.99 -8.25 -4.12
N GLN A 16 -18.81 -8.89 -4.21
CA GLN A 16 -18.64 -10.27 -4.66
C GLN A 16 -18.79 -11.31 -3.53
N GLY A 17 -19.26 -10.89 -2.35
CA GLY A 17 -19.52 -11.78 -1.21
C GLY A 17 -18.33 -12.03 -0.29
N CYS A 18 -17.17 -11.38 -0.51
CA CYS A 18 -16.02 -11.51 0.37
C CYS A 18 -16.25 -10.78 1.71
N LYS A 19 -15.83 -11.38 2.81
CA LYS A 19 -15.70 -10.70 4.11
C LYS A 19 -14.34 -10.02 4.17
N ILE A 20 -14.32 -8.71 4.41
CA ILE A 20 -13.12 -7.89 4.33
C ILE A 20 -12.83 -7.24 5.67
N ASP A 21 -11.58 -7.37 6.11
CA ASP A 21 -11.00 -6.60 7.19
C ASP A 21 -9.81 -5.79 6.62
N ILE A 22 -9.68 -4.54 7.03
CA ILE A 22 -8.57 -3.66 6.62
C ILE A 22 -7.67 -3.41 7.82
N LEU A 23 -6.37 -3.62 7.66
CA LEU A 23 -5.34 -3.20 8.60
C LEU A 23 -4.61 -1.98 8.04
N SER A 24 -4.60 -0.88 8.77
CA SER A 24 -4.03 0.39 8.34
C SER A 24 -3.40 1.16 9.50
N SER A 25 -2.60 2.17 9.20
CA SER A 25 -2.15 3.14 10.19
C SER A 25 -3.27 4.09 10.58
N LEU A 26 -3.12 4.76 11.74
CA LEU A 26 -3.96 5.90 12.11
C LEU A 26 -3.83 7.00 11.04
N PRO A 27 -4.92 7.72 10.72
CA PRO A 27 -4.92 8.78 9.72
C PRO A 27 -3.92 9.89 10.06
N ASN A 28 -3.05 10.22 9.10
CA ASN A 28 -1.98 11.20 9.31
C ASN A 28 -1.61 12.00 8.05
N TYR A 29 -2.05 11.56 6.86
CA TYR A 29 -1.77 12.23 5.59
C TYR A 29 -2.85 13.29 5.29
N PRO A 30 -2.51 14.46 4.72
CA PRO A 30 -1.17 14.86 4.23
C PRO A 30 -0.30 15.56 5.29
N LYS A 31 -0.83 15.85 6.47
CA LYS A 31 -0.19 16.74 7.48
C LYS A 31 1.03 16.12 8.18
N GLY A 32 1.25 14.81 8.07
CA GLY A 32 2.30 14.09 8.81
C GLY A 32 2.13 14.16 10.33
N LYS A 33 0.89 14.31 10.79
CA LYS A 33 0.49 14.30 12.20
C LYS A 33 -0.79 13.49 12.33
N ILE A 34 -0.89 12.69 13.37
CA ILE A 34 -2.13 11.95 13.67
C ILE A 34 -3.27 12.95 13.81
N PHE A 35 -4.40 12.68 13.16
CA PHE A 35 -5.59 13.55 13.22
C PHE A 35 -6.15 13.62 14.64
N ASP A 36 -6.78 14.72 14.98
CA ASP A 36 -7.22 15.03 16.35
C ASP A 36 -8.11 13.95 16.95
N ASP A 37 -9.03 13.38 16.17
CA ASP A 37 -9.95 12.30 16.58
C ASP A 37 -9.23 10.97 16.92
N TYR A 38 -7.92 10.89 16.65
CA TYR A 38 -7.09 9.71 16.86
C TYR A 38 -5.89 9.96 17.78
N LYS A 39 -5.76 11.18 18.33
CA LYS A 39 -4.69 11.52 19.25
C LYS A 39 -4.76 10.63 20.50
N GLY A 40 -3.60 10.16 20.95
CA GLY A 40 -3.49 9.30 22.12
C GLY A 40 -3.89 7.84 21.90
N CYS A 41 -4.42 7.48 20.71
CA CYS A 41 -4.77 6.10 20.41
C CYS A 41 -3.54 5.29 19.98
N ILE A 42 -3.34 4.12 20.58
CA ILE A 42 -2.41 3.10 20.07
C ILE A 42 -3.07 2.28 18.98
N SER A 43 -4.36 1.97 19.14
CA SER A 43 -5.17 1.29 18.12
C SER A 43 -6.62 1.75 18.20
N LYS A 44 -7.32 1.70 17.06
CA LYS A 44 -8.74 1.99 16.95
C LYS A 44 -9.39 0.98 16.00
N HIS A 45 -10.55 0.47 16.35
CA HIS A 45 -11.37 -0.37 15.49
C HIS A 45 -12.58 0.44 15.03
N GLU A 46 -12.78 0.51 13.74
CA GLU A 46 -13.86 1.24 13.10
C GLU A 46 -14.56 0.31 12.11
N GLN A 47 -15.78 0.67 11.75
CA GLN A 47 -16.52 0.00 10.69
C GLN A 47 -17.00 1.04 9.68
N HIS A 48 -16.70 0.82 8.41
CA HIS A 48 -17.13 1.68 7.32
C HIS A 48 -17.73 0.85 6.19
N PHE A 49 -18.95 1.16 5.79
CA PHE A 49 -19.72 0.36 4.84
C PHE A 49 -19.74 -1.15 5.16
N GLY A 50 -19.77 -1.50 6.46
CA GLY A 50 -19.73 -2.89 6.92
C GLY A 50 -18.41 -3.63 6.67
N ILE A 51 -17.30 -2.89 6.47
CA ILE A 51 -15.93 -3.37 6.42
C ILE A 51 -15.26 -2.98 7.73
N ASN A 52 -14.63 -3.93 8.42
CA ASN A 52 -13.89 -3.62 9.64
C ASN A 52 -12.54 -2.99 9.28
N ILE A 53 -12.19 -1.91 9.98
CA ILE A 53 -10.92 -1.21 9.80
C ILE A 53 -10.19 -1.23 11.14
N PHE A 54 -9.04 -1.91 11.19
CA PHE A 54 -8.14 -1.93 12.33
C PHE A 54 -7.02 -0.94 12.10
N ARG A 55 -7.04 0.16 12.84
CA ARG A 55 -6.02 1.19 12.76
C ARG A 55 -5.05 1.06 13.90
N TYR A 56 -3.78 1.19 13.57
CA TYR A 56 -2.69 1.14 14.55
C TYR A 56 -1.82 2.38 14.47
N TRP A 57 -1.19 2.70 15.57
CA TRP A 57 -0.33 3.86 15.69
C TRP A 57 0.84 3.79 14.69
N VAL A 58 1.27 4.98 14.27
CA VAL A 58 2.45 5.18 13.44
C VAL A 58 3.13 6.47 13.88
N TYR A 59 4.44 6.51 13.86
CA TYR A 59 5.18 7.75 14.00
C TYR A 59 4.97 8.59 12.73
N ALA A 60 3.96 9.44 12.75
CA ALA A 60 3.59 10.27 11.61
C ALA A 60 4.61 11.42 11.43
N THR A 61 5.13 11.58 10.21
CA THR A 61 6.07 12.67 9.88
C THR A 61 6.02 13.01 8.40
N VAL A 62 6.28 14.28 8.08
CA VAL A 62 6.59 14.78 6.73
C VAL A 62 8.05 15.25 6.62
N SER A 63 8.86 14.98 7.65
CA SER A 63 10.27 15.37 7.69
C SER A 63 11.07 14.73 6.57
N HIS A 64 12.00 15.50 6.00
CA HIS A 64 13.00 14.99 5.07
C HIS A 64 14.18 14.29 5.78
N ASN A 65 14.24 14.34 7.13
CA ASN A 65 15.29 13.69 7.90
C ASN A 65 15.19 12.15 7.72
N PRO A 66 16.27 11.47 7.25
CA PRO A 66 16.27 10.03 7.01
C PRO A 66 15.93 9.20 8.25
N ILE A 67 16.36 9.65 9.45
CA ILE A 67 16.08 8.95 10.72
C ILE A 67 14.58 9.00 11.03
N ALA A 68 13.96 10.18 10.91
CA ALA A 68 12.53 10.33 11.14
C ALA A 68 11.70 9.48 10.16
N ARG A 69 12.12 9.39 8.91
CA ARG A 69 11.50 8.53 7.88
C ARG A 69 11.68 7.05 8.21
N ALA A 70 12.86 6.65 8.67
CA ALA A 70 13.10 5.28 9.11
C ALA A 70 12.18 4.93 10.30
N ILE A 71 12.10 5.80 11.32
CA ILE A 71 11.20 5.59 12.48
C ILE A 71 9.74 5.46 12.00
N ASN A 72 9.31 6.31 11.06
CA ASN A 72 7.96 6.20 10.46
C ASN A 72 7.72 4.81 9.86
N MET A 73 8.65 4.32 9.02
CA MET A 73 8.52 3.03 8.35
C MET A 73 8.51 1.85 9.33
N PHE A 74 9.41 1.85 10.31
CA PHE A 74 9.54 0.76 11.27
C PHE A 74 8.44 0.78 12.34
N SER A 75 7.95 1.95 12.73
CA SER A 75 6.91 2.06 13.77
C SER A 75 5.64 1.31 13.38
N PHE A 76 5.15 1.50 12.17
CA PHE A 76 3.96 0.78 11.71
C PHE A 76 4.25 -0.71 11.46
N ALA A 77 5.44 -1.06 10.99
CA ALA A 77 5.86 -2.46 10.83
C ALA A 77 5.80 -3.22 12.18
N ILE A 78 6.22 -2.58 13.27
CA ILE A 78 6.11 -3.14 14.64
C ILE A 78 4.63 -3.27 15.05
N MET A 79 3.80 -2.27 14.74
CA MET A 79 2.38 -2.32 15.10
C MET A 79 1.61 -3.45 14.40
N ILE A 80 2.04 -3.89 13.22
CA ILE A 80 1.47 -5.07 12.56
C ILE A 80 1.66 -6.34 13.41
N TRP A 81 2.76 -6.46 14.16
CA TRP A 81 2.96 -7.57 15.10
C TRP A 81 1.97 -7.55 16.27
N LEU A 82 1.57 -6.36 16.75
CA LEU A 82 0.50 -6.26 17.75
C LEU A 82 -0.85 -6.76 17.20
N PHE A 83 -1.14 -6.51 15.94
CA PHE A 83 -2.31 -7.11 15.29
C PHE A 83 -2.19 -8.63 15.19
N ALA A 84 -0.97 -9.14 15.00
CA ALA A 84 -0.71 -10.58 14.91
C ALA A 84 -1.08 -11.33 16.22
N LEU A 85 -1.11 -10.65 17.37
CA LEU A 85 -1.59 -11.25 18.61
C LEU A 85 -3.08 -11.65 18.57
N LYS A 86 -3.84 -11.14 17.61
CA LYS A 86 -5.23 -11.54 17.35
C LYS A 86 -5.31 -12.85 16.53
N ALA A 87 -4.57 -13.88 16.95
CA ALA A 87 -4.41 -15.14 16.21
C ALA A 87 -5.72 -15.80 15.79
N LYS A 88 -6.77 -15.77 16.65
CA LYS A 88 -8.10 -16.33 16.32
C LYS A 88 -8.72 -15.66 15.08
N ARG A 89 -8.53 -14.34 14.92
CA ARG A 89 -9.03 -13.59 13.78
C ARG A 89 -8.20 -13.89 12.52
N ILE A 90 -6.88 -13.92 12.64
CA ILE A 90 -5.99 -14.19 11.50
C ILE A 90 -6.23 -15.58 10.92
N LYS A 91 -6.54 -16.56 11.75
CA LYS A 91 -6.86 -17.93 11.27
C LYS A 91 -8.09 -17.98 10.38
N GLN A 92 -8.99 -17.01 10.48
CA GLN A 92 -10.22 -16.94 9.66
C GLN A 92 -9.99 -16.36 8.26
N TYR A 93 -8.83 -15.74 7.99
CA TYR A 93 -8.53 -15.20 6.67
C TYR A 93 -8.07 -16.30 5.72
N ASP A 94 -8.60 -16.32 4.50
CA ASP A 94 -8.16 -17.19 3.42
C ASP A 94 -7.00 -16.55 2.66
N TYR A 95 -7.11 -15.25 2.41
CA TYR A 95 -6.15 -14.46 1.64
C TYR A 95 -5.78 -13.17 2.38
N VAL A 96 -4.58 -12.69 2.11
CA VAL A 96 -4.11 -11.38 2.59
C VAL A 96 -3.57 -10.59 1.41
N ILE A 97 -4.12 -9.40 1.17
CA ILE A 97 -3.62 -8.48 0.16
C ILE A 97 -2.70 -7.48 0.85
N ILE A 98 -1.43 -7.46 0.44
CA ILE A 98 -0.39 -6.60 1.02
C ILE A 98 -0.08 -5.50 0.02
N GLN A 99 -0.20 -4.24 0.47
CA GLN A 99 0.02 -3.06 -0.36
C GLN A 99 1.44 -2.51 -0.23
N THR A 100 2.09 -2.22 -1.36
CA THR A 100 3.31 -1.41 -1.43
C THR A 100 2.97 0.06 -1.80
N PRO A 101 3.88 1.06 -1.65
CA PRO A 101 5.34 0.97 -1.65
C PRO A 101 6.04 0.91 -0.28
N THR A 102 5.33 0.84 0.84
CA THR A 102 5.98 0.77 2.16
C THR A 102 6.61 -0.61 2.40
N LEU A 103 7.79 -0.88 1.79
CA LEU A 103 8.41 -2.21 1.76
C LEU A 103 8.64 -2.81 3.15
N VAL A 104 9.03 -2.00 4.14
CA VAL A 104 9.29 -2.48 5.51
C VAL A 104 8.00 -3.01 6.16
N SER A 105 6.91 -2.25 6.05
CA SER A 105 5.60 -2.68 6.58
C SER A 105 5.06 -3.87 5.81
N ALA A 106 5.23 -3.89 4.49
CA ALA A 106 4.84 -5.00 3.63
C ALA A 106 5.62 -6.28 3.97
N ALA A 107 6.93 -6.18 4.22
CA ALA A 107 7.77 -7.31 4.63
C ALA A 107 7.39 -7.83 6.02
N SER A 108 7.07 -6.94 6.96
CA SER A 108 6.52 -7.31 8.28
C SER A 108 5.20 -8.10 8.13
N ALA A 109 4.27 -7.59 7.33
CA ALA A 109 3.01 -8.28 7.03
C ALA A 109 3.26 -9.64 6.34
N MET A 110 4.13 -9.68 5.31
CA MET A 110 4.49 -10.92 4.61
C MET A 110 5.07 -11.97 5.59
N THR A 111 5.97 -11.57 6.48
CA THR A 111 6.55 -12.46 7.48
C THR A 111 5.47 -13.03 8.39
N ILE A 112 4.59 -12.20 8.90
CA ILE A 112 3.51 -12.62 9.79
C ILE A 112 2.54 -13.55 9.04
N PHE A 113 1.91 -13.04 8.00
CA PHE A 113 0.80 -13.75 7.38
C PHE A 113 1.27 -14.97 6.57
N LYS A 114 2.35 -14.85 5.81
CA LYS A 114 2.86 -15.94 4.98
C LYS A 114 3.69 -16.95 5.78
N LYS A 115 4.69 -16.47 6.55
CA LYS A 115 5.65 -17.37 7.20
C LYS A 115 5.13 -17.92 8.52
N LEU A 116 4.46 -17.08 9.35
CA LEU A 116 3.99 -17.50 10.66
C LEU A 116 2.60 -18.15 10.62
N TYR A 117 1.67 -17.56 9.85
CA TYR A 117 0.28 -18.04 9.78
C TYR A 117 -0.05 -18.85 8.52
N HIS A 118 0.91 -19.05 7.62
CA HIS A 118 0.78 -19.83 6.38
C HIS A 118 -0.40 -19.41 5.50
N LYS A 119 -0.71 -18.12 5.44
CA LYS A 119 -1.78 -17.58 4.61
C LYS A 119 -1.33 -17.36 3.17
N LYS A 120 -2.26 -17.43 2.24
CA LYS A 120 -2.00 -17.01 0.85
C LYS A 120 -1.90 -15.50 0.79
N CYS A 121 -0.77 -14.98 0.28
CA CYS A 121 -0.47 -13.55 0.24
C CYS A 121 -0.42 -13.06 -1.20
N ILE A 122 -1.23 -12.06 -1.50
CA ILE A 122 -1.25 -11.34 -2.77
C ILE A 122 -0.55 -10.01 -2.56
N LEU A 123 0.48 -9.71 -3.33
CA LEU A 123 1.18 -8.44 -3.26
C LEU A 123 0.58 -7.45 -4.29
N ASN A 124 0.10 -6.30 -3.84
CA ASN A 124 -0.38 -5.23 -4.73
C ASN A 124 0.70 -4.16 -4.87
N VAL A 125 1.33 -4.11 -6.04
CA VAL A 125 2.49 -3.25 -6.33
C VAL A 125 2.01 -2.00 -7.06
N SER A 126 2.19 -0.84 -6.41
CA SER A 126 1.84 0.48 -6.97
C SER A 126 3.01 1.16 -7.67
N ASP A 127 4.21 0.97 -7.14
CA ASP A 127 5.44 1.63 -7.58
C ASP A 127 6.61 0.67 -7.44
N ILE A 128 7.59 0.80 -8.34
CA ILE A 128 8.83 -0.01 -8.33
C ILE A 128 9.83 0.63 -7.36
N TRP A 129 9.77 0.22 -6.10
CA TRP A 129 10.75 0.61 -5.09
C TRP A 129 11.84 -0.47 -4.97
N PRO A 130 13.14 -0.10 -4.85
CA PRO A 130 13.68 1.26 -4.63
C PRO A 130 13.99 2.07 -5.89
N SER A 131 13.81 1.54 -7.10
CA SER A 131 14.19 2.22 -8.35
C SER A 131 13.59 3.62 -8.45
N THR A 132 12.29 3.77 -8.18
CA THR A 132 11.62 5.09 -8.16
C THR A 132 12.31 6.08 -7.21
N ALA A 133 12.79 5.63 -6.06
CA ALA A 133 13.49 6.51 -5.11
C ALA A 133 14.87 6.96 -5.62
N VAL A 134 15.54 6.13 -6.41
CA VAL A 134 16.79 6.48 -7.10
C VAL A 134 16.50 7.50 -8.20
N ASP A 135 15.53 7.27 -9.04
CA ASP A 135 15.13 8.16 -10.13
C ASP A 135 14.73 9.55 -9.63
N MET A 136 14.04 9.61 -8.47
CA MET A 136 13.68 10.86 -7.79
C MET A 136 14.86 11.53 -7.04
N GLY A 137 16.05 10.95 -7.06
CA GLY A 137 17.21 11.47 -6.34
C GLY A 137 17.12 11.40 -4.80
N VAL A 138 16.12 10.69 -4.27
CA VAL A 138 15.91 10.55 -2.82
C VAL A 138 16.81 9.49 -2.22
N MET A 139 17.30 8.57 -3.04
CA MET A 139 18.19 7.46 -2.63
C MET A 139 19.35 7.32 -3.61
N LYS A 140 20.56 7.16 -3.08
CA LYS A 140 21.74 6.90 -3.91
C LYS A 140 21.80 5.42 -4.29
N GLU A 141 21.91 5.13 -5.58
CA GLU A 141 22.12 3.78 -6.08
C GLU A 141 23.36 3.13 -5.44
N GLY A 142 23.29 1.83 -5.14
CA GLY A 142 24.36 1.09 -4.49
C GLY A 142 24.61 1.40 -3.01
N SER A 143 23.89 2.38 -2.41
CA SER A 143 23.98 2.66 -0.98
C SER A 143 23.46 1.49 -0.13
N LYS A 144 23.85 1.44 1.16
CA LYS A 144 23.35 0.41 2.10
C LYS A 144 21.82 0.42 2.19
N SER A 145 21.19 1.60 2.16
CA SER A 145 19.73 1.73 2.15
C SER A 145 19.11 1.18 0.86
N HIS A 146 19.73 1.46 -0.29
CA HIS A 146 19.28 0.90 -1.56
C HIS A 146 19.39 -0.62 -1.58
N GLN A 147 20.50 -1.19 -1.16
CA GLN A 147 20.70 -2.64 -1.08
C GLN A 147 19.68 -3.30 -0.15
N PHE A 148 19.41 -2.69 1.01
CA PHE A 148 18.40 -3.19 1.96
C PHE A 148 16.99 -3.16 1.36
N MET A 149 16.61 -2.06 0.70
CA MET A 149 15.28 -1.96 0.07
C MET A 149 15.13 -2.92 -1.11
N THR A 150 16.17 -3.12 -1.92
CA THR A 150 16.18 -4.13 -2.99
C THR A 150 16.04 -5.56 -2.43
N TRP A 151 16.69 -5.83 -1.29
CA TRP A 151 16.51 -7.12 -0.61
C TRP A 151 15.06 -7.31 -0.14
N LEU A 152 14.44 -6.28 0.45
CA LEU A 152 13.03 -6.33 0.85
C LEU A 152 12.09 -6.53 -0.36
N GLU A 153 12.35 -5.84 -1.46
CA GLU A 153 11.61 -5.99 -2.70
C GLU A 153 11.64 -7.45 -3.18
N LYS A 154 12.84 -8.02 -3.32
CA LYS A 154 13.03 -9.43 -3.72
C LYS A 154 12.37 -10.39 -2.73
N PHE A 155 12.49 -10.12 -1.43
CA PHE A 155 11.82 -10.91 -0.40
C PHE A 155 10.30 -10.93 -0.59
N LEU A 156 9.69 -9.79 -0.86
CA LEU A 156 8.25 -9.67 -1.09
C LEU A 156 7.81 -10.43 -2.34
N TYR A 157 8.53 -10.27 -3.46
CA TYR A 157 8.21 -10.95 -4.70
C TYR A 157 8.29 -12.47 -4.55
N ASN A 158 9.38 -12.99 -3.99
CA ASN A 158 9.60 -14.43 -3.83
C ASN A 158 8.65 -15.12 -2.84
N ASN A 159 7.97 -14.35 -1.97
CA ASN A 159 7.04 -14.91 -0.98
C ASN A 159 5.57 -14.70 -1.34
N SER A 160 5.28 -14.05 -2.46
CA SER A 160 3.91 -13.79 -2.91
C SER A 160 3.34 -14.98 -3.68
N ASP A 161 2.08 -15.33 -3.42
CA ASP A 161 1.35 -16.36 -4.17
C ASP A 161 0.79 -15.81 -5.48
N ALA A 162 0.51 -14.51 -5.53
CA ALA A 162 0.12 -13.77 -6.73
C ALA A 162 0.51 -12.31 -6.58
N ILE A 163 0.62 -11.59 -7.69
CA ILE A 163 0.95 -10.18 -7.71
C ILE A 163 -0.06 -9.40 -8.56
N PHE A 164 -0.52 -8.27 -8.01
CA PHE A 164 -1.25 -7.26 -8.73
C PHE A 164 -0.32 -6.09 -9.04
N GLY A 165 -0.20 -5.71 -10.31
CA GLY A 165 0.55 -4.53 -10.74
C GLY A 165 -0.38 -3.48 -11.33
N GLN A 166 -0.11 -2.21 -11.07
CA GLN A 166 -0.94 -1.11 -11.55
C GLN A 166 -0.62 -0.70 -13.00
N SER A 167 0.54 -1.09 -13.52
CA SER A 167 0.92 -0.90 -14.91
C SER A 167 1.61 -2.12 -15.49
N GLN A 168 1.72 -2.16 -16.81
CA GLN A 168 2.41 -3.25 -17.49
C GLN A 168 3.93 -3.20 -17.22
N GLU A 169 4.48 -2.00 -17.05
CA GLU A 169 5.91 -1.80 -16.70
C GLU A 169 6.24 -2.45 -15.36
N ILE A 170 5.37 -2.25 -14.35
CA ILE A 170 5.51 -2.90 -13.03
C ILE A 170 5.51 -4.41 -13.19
N LEU A 171 4.57 -4.98 -13.94
CA LEU A 171 4.50 -6.41 -14.15
C LEU A 171 5.71 -6.94 -14.93
N ASN A 172 6.16 -6.23 -15.94
CA ASN A 172 7.35 -6.59 -16.71
C ASN A 172 8.62 -6.58 -15.83
N HIS A 173 8.77 -5.56 -14.97
CA HIS A 173 9.85 -5.52 -13.99
C HIS A 173 9.83 -6.73 -13.07
N ILE A 174 8.68 -7.05 -12.49
CA ILE A 174 8.51 -8.16 -11.56
C ILE A 174 8.78 -9.50 -12.24
N LYS A 175 8.35 -9.66 -13.49
CA LYS A 175 8.54 -10.89 -14.28
C LYS A 175 10.01 -11.27 -14.45
N ASN A 176 10.92 -10.28 -14.45
CA ASN A 176 12.36 -10.53 -14.51
C ASN A 176 12.90 -11.23 -13.25
N TYR A 177 12.22 -11.10 -12.11
CA TYR A 177 12.59 -11.75 -10.84
C TYR A 177 11.86 -13.06 -10.60
N ILE A 178 10.57 -13.12 -10.95
CA ILE A 178 9.69 -14.25 -10.65
C ILE A 178 8.76 -14.58 -11.83
N PRO A 179 9.27 -15.17 -12.90
CA PRO A 179 8.53 -15.37 -14.14
C PRO A 179 7.30 -16.28 -13.99
N ASN A 180 7.29 -17.19 -13.01
CA ASN A 180 6.26 -18.22 -12.83
C ASN A 180 5.16 -17.83 -11.82
N THR A 181 5.28 -16.72 -11.10
CA THR A 181 4.25 -16.28 -10.15
C THR A 181 3.07 -15.67 -10.92
N PRO A 182 1.80 -16.04 -10.61
CA PRO A 182 0.64 -15.44 -11.23
C PRO A 182 0.62 -13.94 -11.08
N GLN A 183 0.44 -13.21 -12.18
CA GLN A 183 0.43 -11.75 -12.22
C GLN A 183 -0.86 -11.26 -12.86
N LEU A 184 -1.44 -10.19 -12.29
CA LEU A 184 -2.66 -9.56 -12.80
C LEU A 184 -2.45 -8.04 -12.93
N LEU A 185 -2.77 -7.50 -14.09
CA LEU A 185 -2.85 -6.06 -14.27
C LEU A 185 -4.11 -5.53 -13.59
N TYR A 186 -3.93 -4.85 -12.46
CA TYR A 186 -5.01 -4.25 -11.69
C TYR A 186 -4.90 -2.73 -11.71
N ARG A 187 -5.60 -2.11 -12.64
CA ARG A 187 -5.70 -0.65 -12.74
C ARG A 187 -6.80 -0.13 -11.82
N ASN A 188 -6.49 0.92 -11.10
CA ASN A 188 -7.49 1.59 -10.28
C ASN A 188 -8.35 2.49 -11.17
N LEU A 189 -9.45 1.97 -11.65
CA LEU A 189 -10.46 2.76 -12.34
C LEU A 189 -11.41 3.35 -11.29
N GLN A 190 -11.47 4.67 -11.20
CA GLN A 190 -12.55 5.31 -10.47
C GLN A 190 -13.81 5.27 -11.35
N THR A 191 -14.91 4.76 -10.81
CA THR A 191 -16.22 4.93 -11.40
C THR A 191 -16.64 6.38 -11.22
N HIS A 192 -16.24 7.24 -12.14
CA HIS A 192 -16.81 8.56 -12.24
C HIS A 192 -18.10 8.46 -13.07
N HIS A 193 -19.19 8.98 -12.54
CA HIS A 193 -20.30 9.36 -13.38
C HIS A 193 -19.76 10.47 -14.28
N LEU A 194 -19.66 10.18 -15.57
CA LEU A 194 -19.33 11.19 -16.58
C LEU A 194 -20.49 12.19 -16.55
N HIS A 195 -20.24 13.35 -15.96
CA HIS A 195 -21.09 14.50 -16.22
C HIS A 195 -20.91 14.88 -17.68
N GLU A 196 -22.00 15.18 -18.39
CA GLU A 196 -21.93 15.64 -19.76
C GLU A 196 -20.94 16.81 -19.86
N ALA A 197 -19.90 16.61 -20.66
CA ALA A 197 -18.90 17.64 -20.85
C ALA A 197 -19.49 18.71 -21.74
N HIS A 198 -19.79 19.88 -21.20
CA HIS A 198 -20.05 21.06 -21.99
C HIS A 198 -18.75 21.49 -22.66
N THR A 199 -18.57 21.08 -23.93
CA THR A 199 -17.41 21.46 -24.72
C THR A 199 -17.64 22.87 -25.29
N THR A 200 -17.18 23.89 -24.58
CA THR A 200 -16.97 25.21 -25.17
C THR A 200 -15.61 25.20 -25.88
N LYS A 201 -15.62 25.46 -27.20
CA LYS A 201 -14.38 25.67 -27.98
C LYS A 201 -13.73 26.97 -27.50
N HIS A 202 -12.61 26.87 -26.80
CA HIS A 202 -11.80 28.02 -26.41
C HIS A 202 -10.70 28.26 -27.45
N GLN A 203 -10.53 29.49 -27.87
CA GLN A 203 -9.35 29.96 -28.59
C GLN A 203 -8.64 31.01 -27.71
N PRO A 204 -7.34 30.86 -27.42
CA PRO A 204 -6.44 29.75 -27.77
C PRO A 204 -6.76 28.44 -27.06
N LEU A 205 -6.24 27.30 -27.58
CA LEU A 205 -6.36 25.97 -26.98
C LEU A 205 -5.84 26.00 -25.54
N ARG A 206 -6.66 25.57 -24.61
CA ARG A 206 -6.27 25.45 -23.17
C ARG A 206 -5.97 23.98 -22.85
N LEU A 207 -4.73 23.73 -22.47
CA LEU A 207 -4.30 22.43 -21.95
C LEU A 207 -4.28 22.49 -20.43
N VAL A 208 -4.96 21.55 -19.79
CA VAL A 208 -4.97 21.42 -18.32
C VAL A 208 -4.37 20.08 -17.96
N PHE A 209 -3.32 20.11 -17.12
CA PHE A 209 -2.79 18.94 -16.46
C PHE A 209 -3.40 18.85 -15.06
N SER A 210 -4.06 17.71 -14.76
CA SER A 210 -4.59 17.42 -13.44
C SER A 210 -3.88 16.20 -12.89
N GLY A 211 -2.96 16.41 -11.94
CA GLY A 211 -2.17 15.34 -11.30
C GLY A 211 -1.21 15.91 -10.29
N MET A 212 -0.55 15.03 -9.53
CA MET A 212 0.60 15.45 -8.72
C MET A 212 1.84 15.48 -9.61
N LEU A 213 2.47 16.65 -9.67
CA LEU A 213 3.85 16.74 -10.17
C LEU A 213 4.76 16.22 -9.07
N GLY A 214 5.53 15.18 -9.41
CA GLY A 214 6.53 14.59 -8.51
C GLY A 214 7.75 15.51 -8.34
#